data_80bbdbc0b5cba38f442a0801c234dad6
#
_entry.id   80bbdbc0b5cba38f442a0801c234dad6
#
_cell.length_a   1.000
_cell.length_b   1.000
_cell.length_c   1.000
_cell.angle_alpha   90.00
_cell.angle_beta   90.00
_cell.angle_gamma   90.00
#
_symmetry.space_group_name_H-M   'P 1'
#
loop_
_entity.id
_entity.type
_entity.pdbx_description
1 polymer ?
#
loop_
_entity_poly.entity_id
_entity_poly.type
_entity_poly.pdbx_seq_one_letter_code
_entity_poly.pdbx_strand_id
1 'polypeptide(L)'
;MDIIKAIMFEEDMFPKAFTNFIEKDFGILFYNEENKNSYDSNHGLICKSRITDLGSVLDYITEFYTKKNIRPNIYQATEDEEYFTENEAIFKEHGYELHIEGPNNFMLLTAENIIKSSNELDIRLITEWDESIAADICIPSGESHEIEVIKSSIKSKNHRVFVGYTDGKAVAITYFHISEYNCCRFEYIIVSKDFRNKGYGRELLSYVADFCRENNVKNCFTWPAHKTSEKICYEAGFRYLFHAEAGRATYKGKHISE
;
A
#
# COMPACT_ATOMS: atom_id res chain seq x y z
N MET A 1 17.59 -14.14 -5.29
CA MET A 1 16.13 -14.36 -5.04
C MET A 1 15.42 -14.05 -6.34
N ASP A 2 14.45 -14.86 -6.73
CA ASP A 2 13.59 -14.58 -7.90
C ASP A 2 12.88 -13.23 -7.68
N ILE A 3 12.76 -12.40 -8.74
CA ILE A 3 12.16 -11.07 -8.64
C ILE A 3 10.70 -11.12 -8.18
N ILE A 4 9.93 -12.12 -8.59
CA ILE A 4 8.53 -12.28 -8.17
C ILE A 4 8.46 -12.54 -6.67
N LYS A 5 9.27 -13.46 -6.14
CA LYS A 5 9.35 -13.73 -4.70
C LYS A 5 9.85 -12.52 -3.91
N ALA A 6 10.76 -11.73 -4.47
CA ALA A 6 11.23 -10.52 -3.82
C ALA A 6 10.10 -9.47 -3.70
N ILE A 7 9.30 -9.31 -4.75
CA ILE A 7 8.16 -8.38 -4.77
C ILE A 7 7.06 -8.85 -3.83
N MET A 8 6.69 -10.15 -3.84
CA MET A 8 5.70 -10.70 -2.91
C MET A 8 6.12 -10.48 -1.45
N PHE A 9 7.38 -10.77 -1.14
CA PHE A 9 7.92 -10.53 0.20
C PHE A 9 7.92 -9.05 0.58
N GLU A 10 8.26 -8.16 -0.35
CA GLU A 10 8.24 -6.70 -0.11
C GLU A 10 6.82 -6.19 0.15
N GLU A 11 5.83 -6.69 -0.61
CA GLU A 11 4.41 -6.36 -0.40
C GLU A 11 3.96 -6.72 1.00
N ASP A 12 4.27 -7.94 1.46
CA ASP A 12 3.92 -8.43 2.78
C ASP A 12 4.64 -7.69 3.91
N MET A 13 5.89 -7.27 3.68
CA MET A 13 6.73 -6.61 4.69
C MET A 13 6.61 -5.09 4.71
N PHE A 14 6.02 -4.49 3.67
CA PHE A 14 5.92 -3.06 3.51
C PHE A 14 5.34 -2.31 4.74
N PRO A 15 4.32 -2.85 5.47
CA PRO A 15 3.81 -2.18 6.66
C PRO A 15 4.84 -1.94 7.77
N LYS A 16 5.96 -2.69 7.80
CA LYS A 16 7.08 -2.44 8.73
C LYS A 16 7.66 -1.03 8.57
N ALA A 17 7.50 -0.41 7.40
CA ALA A 17 8.04 0.90 7.10
C ALA A 17 7.31 2.06 7.80
N PHE A 18 6.06 1.87 8.23
CA PHE A 18 5.23 2.95 8.76
C PHE A 18 4.38 2.58 10.00
N THR A 19 4.46 1.33 10.50
CA THR A 19 3.71 0.91 11.68
C THR A 19 4.55 0.06 12.63
N ASN A 20 4.08 -0.12 13.88
CA ASN A 20 4.71 -1.05 14.80
C ASN A 20 4.40 -2.48 14.41
N PHE A 21 5.30 -3.42 14.75
CA PHE A 21 5.07 -4.82 14.46
C PHE A 21 5.64 -5.76 15.52
N ILE A 22 5.06 -6.97 15.60
CA ILE A 22 5.53 -8.07 16.41
C ILE A 22 5.55 -9.34 15.55
N GLU A 23 6.71 -9.97 15.43
CA GLU A 23 6.84 -11.24 14.73
C GLU A 23 6.34 -12.39 15.62
N LYS A 24 5.65 -13.34 15.01
CA LYS A 24 5.09 -14.55 15.60
C LYS A 24 5.41 -15.75 14.75
N ASP A 25 5.28 -16.95 15.33
CA ASP A 25 5.52 -18.21 14.61
C ASP A 25 4.61 -18.36 13.38
N PHE A 26 3.39 -17.83 13.42
CA PHE A 26 2.41 -17.87 12.34
C PHE A 26 2.51 -16.72 11.32
N GLY A 27 3.28 -15.66 11.63
CA GLY A 27 3.34 -14.48 10.77
C GLY A 27 3.73 -13.21 11.52
N ILE A 28 3.04 -12.07 11.24
CA ILE A 28 3.36 -10.78 11.82
C ILE A 28 2.07 -10.07 12.27
N LEU A 29 2.13 -9.36 13.38
CA LEU A 29 1.07 -8.46 13.84
C LEU A 29 1.55 -7.02 13.67
N PHE A 30 0.91 -6.29 12.76
CA PHE A 30 1.11 -4.86 12.56
C PHE A 30 0.09 -4.07 13.37
N TYR A 31 0.50 -3.01 14.08
CA TYR A 31 -0.42 -2.22 14.89
C TYR A 31 0.02 -0.77 15.05
N ASN A 32 -0.97 0.13 15.02
CA ASN A 32 -0.81 1.55 15.27
C ASN A 32 -1.99 2.06 16.11
N GLU A 33 -1.77 2.27 17.40
CA GLU A 33 -2.82 2.69 18.34
C GLU A 33 -3.24 4.16 18.14
N GLU A 34 -2.46 4.96 17.41
CA GLU A 34 -2.79 6.33 17.04
C GLU A 34 -3.64 6.40 15.75
N ASN A 35 -3.56 5.35 14.89
CA ASN A 35 -4.33 5.25 13.64
C ASN A 35 -5.17 3.97 13.60
N LYS A 36 -6.05 3.80 14.59
CA LYS A 36 -6.81 2.54 14.82
C LYS A 36 -7.73 2.12 13.68
N ASN A 37 -8.16 3.07 12.84
CA ASN A 37 -9.10 2.82 11.75
C ASN A 37 -8.41 2.44 10.43
N SER A 38 -7.09 2.52 10.35
CA SER A 38 -6.33 2.10 9.16
C SER A 38 -6.12 0.58 9.18
N TYR A 39 -6.67 -0.12 8.20
CA TYR A 39 -6.45 -1.56 8.04
C TYR A 39 -4.99 -1.87 7.69
N ASP A 40 -4.36 -1.05 6.86
CA ASP A 40 -2.96 -1.23 6.45
C ASP A 40 -1.99 -1.08 7.62
N SER A 41 -2.35 -0.22 8.60
CA SER A 41 -1.56 -0.05 9.82
C SER A 41 -1.88 -1.09 10.90
N ASN A 42 -3.01 -1.83 10.78
CA ASN A 42 -3.55 -2.69 11.84
C ASN A 42 -4.10 -3.99 11.27
N HIS A 43 -3.23 -4.95 11.03
CA HIS A 43 -3.62 -6.29 10.62
C HIS A 43 -2.63 -7.36 11.05
N GLY A 44 -3.11 -8.58 11.21
CA GLY A 44 -2.28 -9.77 11.29
C GLY A 44 -1.99 -10.28 9.88
N LEU A 45 -0.74 -10.34 9.49
CA LEU A 45 -0.31 -11.08 8.30
C LEU A 45 -0.08 -12.53 8.71
N ILE A 46 -0.77 -13.49 8.08
CA ILE A 46 -0.60 -14.91 8.35
C ILE A 46 0.00 -15.64 7.14
N CYS A 47 0.89 -16.59 7.41
CA CYS A 47 1.57 -17.40 6.40
C CYS A 47 1.14 -18.86 6.51
N LYS A 48 0.50 -19.42 5.47
CA LYS A 48 0.00 -20.80 5.40
C LYS A 48 1.03 -21.83 5.89
N SER A 49 2.27 -21.70 5.43
CA SER A 49 3.36 -22.64 5.74
C SER A 49 3.78 -22.68 7.22
N ARG A 50 3.32 -21.71 8.03
CA ARG A 50 3.67 -21.57 9.44
C ARG A 50 2.52 -21.91 10.39
N ILE A 51 1.34 -22.24 9.87
CA ILE A 51 0.13 -22.46 10.64
C ILE A 51 -0.15 -23.94 10.75
N THR A 52 -0.23 -24.44 11.98
CA THR A 52 -0.63 -25.82 12.30
C THR A 52 -2.06 -25.90 12.83
N ASP A 53 -2.55 -24.84 13.45
CA ASP A 53 -3.90 -24.70 13.99
C ASP A 53 -4.40 -23.28 13.72
N LEU A 54 -5.19 -23.12 12.66
CA LEU A 54 -5.71 -21.82 12.25
C LEU A 54 -6.65 -21.22 13.29
N GLY A 55 -7.52 -22.03 13.91
CA GLY A 55 -8.46 -21.56 14.92
C GLY A 55 -7.76 -20.86 16.09
N SER A 56 -6.74 -21.52 16.66
CA SER A 56 -5.94 -20.91 17.74
C SER A 56 -5.23 -19.63 17.32
N VAL A 57 -4.78 -19.54 16.06
CA VAL A 57 -4.16 -18.33 15.52
C VAL A 57 -5.18 -17.19 15.42
N LEU A 58 -6.39 -17.45 14.93
CA LEU A 58 -7.47 -16.48 14.83
C LEU A 58 -7.89 -15.92 16.20
N ASP A 59 -8.02 -16.81 17.21
CA ASP A 59 -8.34 -16.41 18.58
C ASP A 59 -7.25 -15.52 19.17
N TYR A 60 -5.98 -15.87 18.98
CA TYR A 60 -4.85 -15.07 19.44
C TYR A 60 -4.84 -13.68 18.80
N ILE A 61 -5.06 -13.58 17.47
CA ILE A 61 -5.09 -12.30 16.74
C ILE A 61 -6.27 -11.46 17.24
N THR A 62 -7.44 -12.09 17.43
CA THR A 62 -8.66 -11.41 17.94
C THR A 62 -8.38 -10.81 19.32
N GLU A 63 -7.82 -11.60 20.25
CA GLU A 63 -7.49 -11.13 21.59
C GLU A 63 -6.48 -9.98 21.56
N PHE A 64 -5.42 -10.10 20.76
CA PHE A 64 -4.37 -9.08 20.63
C PHE A 64 -4.92 -7.71 20.23
N TYR A 65 -5.71 -7.65 19.16
CA TYR A 65 -6.25 -6.38 18.66
C TYR A 65 -7.37 -5.84 19.55
N THR A 66 -8.23 -6.70 20.07
CA THR A 66 -9.32 -6.30 20.97
C THR A 66 -8.78 -5.64 22.24
N LYS A 67 -7.70 -6.16 22.83
CA LYS A 67 -7.03 -5.54 24.00
C LYS A 67 -6.50 -4.13 23.72
N LYS A 68 -6.21 -3.82 22.45
CA LYS A 68 -5.74 -2.48 22.01
C LYS A 68 -6.87 -1.57 21.54
N ASN A 69 -8.12 -2.04 21.63
CA ASN A 69 -9.28 -1.36 21.06
C ASN A 69 -9.09 -1.07 19.55
N ILE A 70 -8.61 -2.09 18.82
CA ILE A 70 -8.43 -2.10 17.36
C ILE A 70 -9.31 -3.23 16.83
N ARG A 71 -10.03 -3.00 15.72
CA ARG A 71 -10.79 -4.08 15.06
C ARG A 71 -9.84 -5.08 14.44
N PRO A 72 -9.94 -6.39 14.80
CA PRO A 72 -9.07 -7.39 14.21
C PRO A 72 -9.30 -7.52 12.70
N ASN A 73 -8.21 -7.41 11.95
CA ASN A 73 -8.14 -7.70 10.51
C ASN A 73 -6.97 -8.64 10.27
N ILE A 74 -7.11 -9.48 9.27
CA ILE A 74 -6.08 -10.44 8.89
C ILE A 74 -5.91 -10.37 7.38
N TYR A 75 -4.66 -10.31 6.92
CA TYR A 75 -4.30 -10.42 5.51
C TYR A 75 -3.59 -11.76 5.29
N GLN A 76 -3.88 -12.39 4.16
CA GLN A 76 -3.11 -13.56 3.74
C GLN A 76 -1.79 -13.09 3.12
N ALA A 77 -0.74 -13.88 3.26
CA ALA A 77 0.52 -13.61 2.57
C ALA A 77 0.32 -13.67 1.05
N THR A 78 1.02 -12.80 0.32
CA THR A 78 0.87 -12.64 -1.13
C THR A 78 1.16 -13.94 -1.91
N GLU A 79 1.96 -14.86 -1.35
CA GLU A 79 2.24 -16.17 -1.95
C GLU A 79 1.20 -17.26 -1.64
N ASP A 80 0.26 -16.99 -0.73
CA ASP A 80 -0.68 -17.99 -0.20
C ASP A 80 -2.07 -17.92 -0.87
N GLU A 81 -2.12 -17.84 -2.20
CA GLU A 81 -3.37 -17.82 -2.97
C GLU A 81 -4.35 -18.93 -2.53
N GLU A 82 -5.64 -18.63 -2.54
CA GLU A 82 -6.75 -19.52 -2.17
C GLU A 82 -6.79 -19.93 -0.68
N TYR A 83 -5.77 -19.63 0.14
CA TYR A 83 -5.72 -20.11 1.53
C TYR A 83 -6.91 -19.65 2.36
N PHE A 84 -7.37 -18.42 2.20
CA PHE A 84 -8.53 -17.91 2.92
C PHE A 84 -9.81 -18.60 2.45
N THR A 85 -9.98 -18.76 1.14
CA THR A 85 -11.14 -19.44 0.54
C THR A 85 -11.21 -20.91 0.94
N GLU A 86 -10.08 -21.62 0.95
CA GLU A 86 -9.98 -23.01 1.41
C GLU A 86 -10.39 -23.18 2.89
N ASN A 87 -10.22 -22.13 3.71
CA ASN A 87 -10.47 -22.14 5.15
C ASN A 87 -11.66 -21.27 5.60
N GLU A 88 -12.53 -20.85 4.67
CA GLU A 88 -13.66 -19.95 4.95
C GLU A 88 -14.50 -20.37 6.15
N ALA A 89 -14.78 -21.67 6.29
CA ALA A 89 -15.57 -22.22 7.39
C ALA A 89 -14.94 -21.93 8.76
N ILE A 90 -13.61 -22.07 8.88
CA ILE A 90 -12.88 -21.81 10.13
C ILE A 90 -12.88 -20.32 10.44
N PHE A 91 -12.63 -19.45 9.45
CA PHE A 91 -12.73 -18.01 9.64
C PHE A 91 -14.10 -17.59 10.14
N LYS A 92 -15.16 -18.12 9.54
CA LYS A 92 -16.55 -17.83 9.93
C LYS A 92 -16.88 -18.32 11.34
N GLU A 93 -16.42 -19.50 11.72
CA GLU A 93 -16.59 -20.05 13.07
C GLU A 93 -15.95 -19.15 14.14
N HIS A 94 -14.79 -18.53 13.83
CA HIS A 94 -14.08 -17.60 14.70
C HIS A 94 -14.54 -16.13 14.53
N GLY A 95 -15.66 -15.88 13.85
CA GLY A 95 -16.31 -14.58 13.76
C GLY A 95 -15.72 -13.64 12.70
N TYR A 96 -14.98 -14.15 11.74
CA TYR A 96 -14.44 -13.36 10.63
C TYR A 96 -15.29 -13.47 9.37
N GLU A 97 -15.40 -12.35 8.66
CA GLU A 97 -15.94 -12.27 7.31
C GLU A 97 -14.79 -12.07 6.32
N LEU A 98 -14.78 -12.90 5.27
CA LEU A 98 -13.76 -12.84 4.23
C LEU A 98 -14.13 -11.81 3.16
N HIS A 99 -13.11 -11.09 2.71
CA HIS A 99 -13.16 -10.19 1.57
C HIS A 99 -12.03 -10.61 0.63
N ILE A 100 -12.38 -11.38 -0.40
CA ILE A 100 -11.44 -11.78 -1.43
C ILE A 100 -11.63 -10.83 -2.60
N GLU A 101 -10.58 -10.07 -2.90
CA GLU A 101 -10.55 -9.18 -4.05
C GLU A 101 -9.96 -9.92 -5.24
N GLY A 102 -10.44 -9.60 -6.45
CA GLY A 102 -9.89 -10.17 -7.68
C GLY A 102 -8.37 -9.91 -7.77
N PRO A 103 -7.67 -10.68 -8.62
CA PRO A 103 -6.21 -10.64 -8.59
C PRO A 103 -5.66 -9.25 -8.87
N ASN A 104 -4.76 -8.78 -8.02
CA ASN A 104 -3.98 -7.58 -8.23
C ASN A 104 -2.92 -7.85 -9.31
N ASN A 105 -2.90 -7.03 -10.35
CA ASN A 105 -1.91 -7.13 -11.42
C ASN A 105 -0.63 -6.39 -11.03
N PHE A 106 0.38 -7.13 -10.62
CA PHE A 106 1.69 -6.57 -10.32
C PHE A 106 2.43 -6.20 -11.60
N MET A 107 2.92 -4.98 -11.65
CA MET A 107 3.63 -4.42 -12.79
C MET A 107 5.03 -3.97 -12.36
N LEU A 108 6.03 -4.21 -13.21
CA LEU A 108 7.43 -3.84 -12.99
C LEU A 108 7.87 -2.77 -14.00
N LEU A 109 8.59 -1.75 -13.54
CA LEU A 109 9.14 -0.70 -14.38
C LEU A 109 10.34 -1.23 -15.19
N THR A 110 10.12 -1.59 -16.46
CA THR A 110 11.11 -2.23 -17.32
C THR A 110 11.26 -1.58 -18.69
N ALA A 111 10.30 -0.75 -19.10
CA ALA A 111 10.30 -0.13 -20.42
C ALA A 111 10.49 1.39 -20.34
N GLU A 112 10.69 2.02 -21.48
CA GLU A 112 10.77 3.46 -21.60
C GLU A 112 9.42 4.11 -21.30
N ASN A 113 9.48 5.34 -20.76
CA ASN A 113 8.33 6.19 -20.56
C ASN A 113 7.89 6.81 -21.89
N ILE A 114 6.63 6.62 -22.24
CA ILE A 114 6.02 7.17 -23.45
C ILE A 114 5.07 8.34 -23.18
N ILE A 115 4.93 8.74 -21.91
CA ILE A 115 4.13 9.91 -21.53
C ILE A 115 4.89 11.17 -21.95
N LYS A 116 4.21 12.02 -22.72
CA LYS A 116 4.70 13.37 -22.97
C LYS A 116 4.27 14.25 -21.79
N SER A 117 5.24 14.83 -21.09
CA SER A 117 4.97 15.81 -20.06
C SER A 117 4.35 17.06 -20.68
N SER A 118 3.34 17.63 -20.03
CA SER A 118 2.78 18.94 -20.36
C SER A 118 3.61 20.07 -19.75
N ASN A 119 4.49 19.77 -18.77
CA ASN A 119 5.24 20.72 -17.94
C ASN A 119 4.33 21.72 -17.20
N GLU A 120 3.10 21.28 -16.87
CA GLU A 120 2.14 22.10 -16.12
C GLU A 120 2.36 21.99 -14.60
N LEU A 121 3.03 20.93 -14.15
CA LEU A 121 3.35 20.72 -12.75
C LEU A 121 4.79 21.11 -12.43
N ASP A 122 4.94 21.92 -11.38
CA ASP A 122 6.19 22.05 -10.65
C ASP A 122 6.30 20.88 -9.65
N ILE A 123 7.04 19.83 -10.01
CA ILE A 123 7.14 18.62 -9.23
C ILE A 123 8.37 18.69 -8.31
N ARG A 124 8.13 18.51 -7.01
CA ARG A 124 9.17 18.63 -5.97
C ARG A 124 9.26 17.37 -5.13
N LEU A 125 10.48 16.96 -4.82
CA LEU A 125 10.77 16.01 -3.75
C LEU A 125 10.58 16.72 -2.40
N ILE A 126 9.73 16.19 -1.54
CA ILE A 126 9.38 16.79 -0.25
C ILE A 126 10.19 16.12 0.86
N THR A 127 10.89 16.93 1.63
CA THR A 127 11.73 16.52 2.77
C THR A 127 11.19 17.02 4.12
N GLU A 128 10.22 17.93 4.09
CA GLU A 128 9.55 18.47 5.28
C GLU A 128 8.05 18.50 5.04
N TRP A 129 7.28 18.30 6.10
CA TRP A 129 5.83 18.34 6.01
C TRP A 129 5.31 19.74 5.69
N ASP A 130 4.39 19.82 4.74
CA ASP A 130 3.65 21.04 4.39
C ASP A 130 2.14 20.78 4.58
N GLU A 131 1.48 21.58 5.41
CA GLU A 131 0.05 21.44 5.71
C GLU A 131 -0.83 21.61 4.44
N SER A 132 -0.34 22.22 3.37
CA SER A 132 -1.03 22.29 2.09
C SER A 132 -1.29 20.91 1.48
N ILE A 133 -0.43 19.92 1.76
CA ILE A 133 -0.63 18.52 1.30
C ILE A 133 -1.93 17.97 1.88
N ALA A 134 -2.16 18.16 3.18
CA ALA A 134 -3.42 17.74 3.81
C ALA A 134 -4.60 18.55 3.30
N ALA A 135 -4.50 19.88 3.32
CA ALA A 135 -5.61 20.79 3.02
C ALA A 135 -6.00 20.79 1.53
N ASP A 136 -5.04 20.71 0.63
CA ASP A 136 -5.26 20.84 -0.81
C ASP A 136 -5.40 19.50 -1.54
N ILE A 137 -4.82 18.41 -1.00
CA ILE A 137 -4.82 17.09 -1.68
C ILE A 137 -5.62 16.07 -0.89
N CYS A 138 -5.19 15.69 0.34
CA CYS A 138 -5.72 14.51 1.02
C CYS A 138 -7.19 14.71 1.44
N ILE A 139 -7.49 15.79 2.14
CA ILE A 139 -8.85 16.05 2.65
C ILE A 139 -9.87 16.20 1.51
N PRO A 140 -9.63 17.03 0.46
CA PRO A 140 -10.57 17.16 -0.65
C PRO A 140 -10.76 15.87 -1.46
N SER A 141 -9.79 14.97 -1.42
CA SER A 141 -9.84 13.69 -2.12
C SER A 141 -10.52 12.57 -1.35
N GLY A 142 -10.81 12.77 -0.05
CA GLY A 142 -11.35 11.74 0.84
C GLY A 142 -10.28 10.81 1.43
N GLU A 143 -9.00 11.16 1.28
CA GLU A 143 -7.83 10.34 1.67
C GLU A 143 -7.19 10.84 2.98
N SER A 144 -8.01 11.30 3.94
CA SER A 144 -7.50 11.84 5.21
C SER A 144 -6.70 10.81 6.03
N HIS A 145 -6.96 9.51 5.83
CA HIS A 145 -6.24 8.43 6.49
C HIS A 145 -4.78 8.32 6.03
N GLU A 146 -4.45 8.83 4.84
CA GLU A 146 -3.10 8.86 4.29
C GLU A 146 -2.19 9.92 4.92
N ILE A 147 -2.75 10.94 5.59
CA ILE A 147 -1.97 12.08 6.11
C ILE A 147 -0.84 11.62 7.02
N GLU A 148 -1.12 10.75 7.98
CA GLU A 148 -0.11 10.28 8.93
C GLU A 148 0.89 9.30 8.28
N VAL A 149 0.46 8.53 7.29
CA VAL A 149 1.34 7.67 6.50
C VAL A 149 2.33 8.53 5.72
N ILE A 150 1.85 9.58 5.04
CA ILE A 150 2.71 10.50 4.27
C ILE A 150 3.69 11.26 5.21
N LYS A 151 3.21 11.75 6.36
CA LYS A 151 4.09 12.40 7.37
C LYS A 151 5.21 11.48 7.84
N SER A 152 4.90 10.22 8.08
CA SER A 152 5.88 9.21 8.46
C SER A 152 6.86 8.92 7.32
N SER A 153 6.33 8.82 6.09
CA SER A 153 7.12 8.59 4.88
C SER A 153 8.13 9.70 4.62
N ILE A 154 7.75 10.96 4.80
CA ILE A 154 8.67 12.13 4.64
C ILE A 154 9.85 12.03 5.61
N LYS A 155 9.64 11.53 6.83
CA LYS A 155 10.70 11.37 7.84
C LYS A 155 11.61 10.17 7.59
N SER A 156 11.17 9.24 6.76
CA SER A 156 11.88 7.99 6.48
C SER A 156 12.94 8.19 5.40
N LYS A 157 14.18 7.75 5.66
CA LYS A 157 15.25 7.74 4.67
C LYS A 157 14.98 6.82 3.46
N ASN A 158 14.07 5.86 3.62
CA ASN A 158 13.74 4.86 2.61
C ASN A 158 12.54 5.26 1.73
N HIS A 159 11.86 6.37 2.05
CA HIS A 159 10.77 6.88 1.24
C HIS A 159 11.20 8.08 0.40
N ARG A 160 10.49 8.29 -0.70
CA ARG A 160 10.57 9.49 -1.52
C ARG A 160 9.16 9.96 -1.80
N VAL A 161 8.84 11.17 -1.37
CA VAL A 161 7.51 11.78 -1.53
C VAL A 161 7.63 12.92 -2.53
N PHE A 162 6.83 12.87 -3.59
CA PHE A 162 6.79 13.89 -4.63
C PHE A 162 5.44 14.57 -4.65
N VAL A 163 5.45 15.89 -4.70
CA VAL A 163 4.24 16.72 -4.81
C VAL A 163 4.34 17.58 -6.05
N GLY A 164 3.25 17.57 -6.82
CA GLY A 164 3.07 18.44 -7.99
C GLY A 164 2.27 19.68 -7.62
N TYR A 165 2.78 20.83 -8.00
CA TYR A 165 2.18 22.14 -7.78
C TYR A 165 1.81 22.79 -9.10
N THR A 166 0.69 23.52 -9.11
CA THR A 166 0.31 24.45 -10.19
C THR A 166 -0.19 25.73 -9.56
N ASP A 167 0.23 26.90 -10.08
CA ASP A 167 -0.09 28.22 -9.52
C ASP A 167 0.20 28.32 -8.01
N GLY A 168 1.25 27.65 -7.55
CA GLY A 168 1.66 27.62 -6.14
C GLY A 168 0.80 26.75 -5.23
N LYS A 169 -0.21 26.06 -5.76
CA LYS A 169 -1.11 25.15 -5.02
C LYS A 169 -0.68 23.70 -5.19
N ALA A 170 -0.65 22.94 -4.11
CA ALA A 170 -0.41 21.49 -4.15
C ALA A 170 -1.63 20.78 -4.77
N VAL A 171 -1.44 19.99 -5.83
CA VAL A 171 -2.55 19.38 -6.57
C VAL A 171 -2.45 17.89 -6.78
N ALA A 172 -1.25 17.32 -6.66
CA ALA A 172 -1.04 15.89 -6.80
C ALA A 172 0.11 15.42 -5.93
N ILE A 173 0.05 14.20 -5.42
CA ILE A 173 1.09 13.59 -4.61
C ILE A 173 1.27 12.12 -5.00
N THR A 174 2.49 11.64 -4.95
CA THR A 174 2.84 10.23 -4.97
C THR A 174 4.06 9.98 -4.11
N TYR A 175 4.22 8.78 -3.65
CA TYR A 175 5.41 8.38 -2.92
C TYR A 175 5.75 6.91 -3.19
N PHE A 176 6.99 6.54 -2.92
CA PHE A 176 7.45 5.17 -3.01
C PHE A 176 8.42 4.84 -1.87
N HIS A 177 8.47 3.58 -1.54
CA HIS A 177 9.36 3.01 -0.55
C HIS A 177 10.46 2.19 -1.24
N ILE A 178 11.71 2.40 -0.85
CA ILE A 178 12.87 1.61 -1.29
C ILE A 178 13.25 0.68 -0.14
N SER A 179 13.07 -0.61 -0.33
CA SER A 179 13.35 -1.61 0.69
C SER A 179 14.83 -1.99 0.78
N GLU A 180 15.19 -2.64 1.89
CA GLU A 180 16.51 -3.27 2.09
C GLU A 180 16.79 -4.38 1.06
N TYR A 181 15.73 -4.95 0.46
CA TYR A 181 15.83 -6.02 -0.55
C TYR A 181 15.97 -5.50 -1.97
N ASN A 182 16.26 -4.20 -2.11
CA ASN A 182 16.42 -3.54 -3.39
C ASN A 182 15.17 -3.63 -4.29
N CYS A 183 13.99 -3.60 -3.66
CA CYS A 183 12.70 -3.40 -4.31
C CYS A 183 12.22 -1.98 -4.03
N CYS A 184 11.50 -1.39 -4.99
CA CYS A 184 10.89 -0.09 -4.85
C CYS A 184 9.39 -0.22 -5.09
N ARG A 185 8.60 -0.14 -4.02
CA ARG A 185 7.15 -0.19 -4.06
C ARG A 185 6.58 1.20 -4.27
N PHE A 186 5.88 1.38 -5.37
CA PHE A 186 5.12 2.61 -5.64
C PHE A 186 3.78 2.55 -4.92
N GLU A 187 3.50 3.62 -4.19
CA GLU A 187 2.26 3.82 -3.46
C GLU A 187 1.25 4.62 -4.28
N TYR A 188 0.32 5.24 -3.60
CA TYR A 188 -0.74 6.03 -4.15
C TYR A 188 -0.27 7.13 -5.11
N ILE A 189 -1.12 7.39 -6.11
CA ILE A 189 -1.15 8.67 -6.80
C ILE A 189 -2.47 9.34 -6.44
N ILE A 190 -2.41 10.37 -5.62
CA ILE A 190 -3.58 11.15 -5.23
C ILE A 190 -3.56 12.46 -6.01
N VAL A 191 -4.66 12.75 -6.71
CA VAL A 191 -4.88 14.05 -7.34
C VAL A 191 -6.06 14.70 -6.66
N SER A 192 -5.88 15.94 -6.19
CA SER A 192 -6.93 16.75 -5.56
C SER A 192 -8.18 16.77 -6.43
N LYS A 193 -9.35 16.62 -5.81
CA LYS A 193 -10.63 16.41 -6.50
C LYS A 193 -10.90 17.42 -7.61
N ASP A 194 -10.62 18.70 -7.36
CA ASP A 194 -10.89 19.80 -8.31
C ASP A 194 -9.88 19.85 -9.47
N PHE A 195 -8.82 19.07 -9.39
CA PHE A 195 -7.74 19.01 -10.36
C PHE A 195 -7.69 17.68 -11.14
N ARG A 196 -8.66 16.77 -10.91
CA ARG A 196 -8.77 15.50 -11.66
C ARG A 196 -9.09 15.74 -13.13
N ASN A 197 -8.78 14.75 -13.96
CA ASN A 197 -9.01 14.77 -15.42
C ASN A 197 -8.20 15.82 -16.20
N LYS A 198 -7.19 16.45 -15.58
CA LYS A 198 -6.27 17.40 -16.24
C LYS A 198 -4.93 16.77 -16.63
N GLY A 199 -4.74 15.48 -16.40
CA GLY A 199 -3.49 14.78 -16.71
C GLY A 199 -2.43 14.79 -15.60
N TYR A 200 -2.66 15.47 -14.47
CA TYR A 200 -1.65 15.69 -13.44
C TYR A 200 -1.12 14.41 -12.78
N GLY A 201 -1.97 13.41 -12.52
CA GLY A 201 -1.49 12.13 -12.01
C GLY A 201 -0.59 11.40 -13.02
N ARG A 202 -0.89 11.54 -14.30
CA ARG A 202 -0.10 11.00 -15.40
C ARG A 202 1.26 11.69 -15.51
N GLU A 203 1.30 13.01 -15.43
CA GLU A 203 2.52 13.80 -15.45
C GLU A 203 3.41 13.49 -14.23
N LEU A 204 2.83 13.42 -13.04
CA LEU A 204 3.53 13.08 -11.82
C LEU A 204 4.17 11.69 -11.89
N LEU A 205 3.42 10.66 -12.33
CA LEU A 205 3.97 9.30 -12.46
C LEU A 205 5.09 9.24 -13.51
N SER A 206 4.91 9.96 -14.62
CA SER A 206 5.94 10.06 -15.67
C SER A 206 7.27 10.58 -15.10
N TYR A 207 7.20 11.71 -14.39
CA TYR A 207 8.37 12.31 -13.74
C TYR A 207 9.05 11.35 -12.75
N VAL A 208 8.25 10.70 -11.90
CA VAL A 208 8.80 9.81 -10.87
C VAL A 208 9.38 8.53 -11.49
N ALA A 209 8.78 8.01 -12.55
CA ALA A 209 9.34 6.87 -13.29
C ALA A 209 10.70 7.22 -13.92
N ASP A 210 10.84 8.41 -14.49
CA ASP A 210 12.12 8.88 -15.06
C ASP A 210 13.14 9.15 -13.94
N PHE A 211 12.73 9.74 -12.82
CA PHE A 211 13.57 9.88 -11.64
C PHE A 211 14.15 8.53 -11.18
N CYS A 212 13.33 7.47 -11.14
CA CYS A 212 13.80 6.14 -10.76
C CYS A 212 14.85 5.59 -11.75
N ARG A 213 14.65 5.79 -13.06
CA ARG A 213 15.62 5.35 -14.08
C ARG A 213 16.95 6.09 -13.94
N GLU A 214 16.90 7.41 -13.84
CA GLU A 214 18.07 8.29 -13.74
C GLU A 214 18.88 8.04 -12.47
N ASN A 215 18.22 7.69 -11.38
CA ASN A 215 18.86 7.38 -10.09
C ASN A 215 19.14 5.89 -9.88
N ASN A 216 18.97 5.04 -10.92
CA ASN A 216 19.19 3.59 -10.86
C ASN A 216 18.41 2.89 -9.73
N VAL A 217 17.21 3.38 -9.39
CA VAL A 217 16.31 2.69 -8.45
C VAL A 217 15.86 1.38 -9.10
N LYS A 218 16.07 0.27 -8.40
CA LYS A 218 15.85 -1.08 -8.94
C LYS A 218 14.47 -1.61 -8.56
N ASN A 219 14.01 -2.56 -9.39
CA ASN A 219 12.83 -3.36 -9.09
C ASN A 219 11.62 -2.51 -8.65
N CYS A 220 11.38 -1.40 -9.38
CA CYS A 220 10.24 -0.53 -9.13
C CYS A 220 8.96 -1.24 -9.56
N PHE A 221 8.05 -1.47 -8.64
CA PHE A 221 6.80 -2.16 -8.90
C PHE A 221 5.59 -1.43 -8.31
N THR A 222 4.43 -1.76 -8.82
CA THR A 222 3.12 -1.31 -8.32
C THR A 222 2.04 -2.31 -8.74
N TRP A 223 0.86 -2.22 -8.13
CA TRP A 223 -0.35 -2.89 -8.60
C TRP A 223 -1.50 -1.87 -8.66
N PRO A 224 -1.84 -1.39 -9.87
CA PRO A 224 -2.87 -0.38 -10.04
C PRO A 224 -4.27 -0.94 -9.77
N ALA A 225 -5.04 -0.28 -8.88
CA ALA A 225 -6.38 -0.70 -8.49
C ALA A 225 -7.44 -0.58 -9.61
N HIS A 226 -7.18 0.20 -10.66
CA HIS A 226 -8.16 0.52 -11.70
C HIS A 226 -7.54 0.52 -13.09
N LYS A 227 -8.34 0.20 -14.13
CA LYS A 227 -7.91 0.22 -15.54
C LYS A 227 -7.29 1.53 -15.99
N THR A 228 -7.76 2.68 -15.45
CA THR A 228 -7.18 3.99 -15.77
C THR A 228 -5.77 4.13 -15.20
N SER A 229 -5.54 3.73 -13.96
CA SER A 229 -4.21 3.76 -13.36
C SER A 229 -3.28 2.73 -14.02
N GLU A 230 -3.79 1.54 -14.37
CA GLU A 230 -3.04 0.53 -15.11
C GLU A 230 -2.53 1.07 -16.46
N LYS A 231 -3.40 1.78 -17.21
CA LYS A 231 -3.01 2.43 -18.45
C LYS A 231 -1.89 3.46 -18.25
N ILE A 232 -2.02 4.31 -17.22
CA ILE A 232 -1.00 5.31 -16.89
C ILE A 232 0.32 4.64 -16.51
N CYS A 233 0.29 3.59 -15.71
CA CYS A 233 1.47 2.80 -15.36
C CYS A 233 2.13 2.19 -16.60
N TYR A 234 1.33 1.61 -17.51
CA TYR A 234 1.85 1.06 -18.77
C TYR A 234 2.56 2.13 -19.61
N GLU A 235 1.96 3.30 -19.74
CA GLU A 235 2.53 4.43 -20.48
C GLU A 235 3.81 4.97 -19.82
N ALA A 236 3.91 4.93 -18.49
CA ALA A 236 5.12 5.30 -17.73
C ALA A 236 6.25 4.26 -17.82
N GLY A 237 5.98 3.10 -18.42
CA GLY A 237 6.97 2.05 -18.66
C GLY A 237 6.87 0.83 -17.74
N PHE A 238 5.83 0.75 -16.92
CA PHE A 238 5.55 -0.47 -16.19
C PHE A 238 5.00 -1.56 -17.13
N ARG A 239 5.36 -2.80 -16.88
CA ARG A 239 4.87 -3.96 -17.63
C ARG A 239 4.38 -5.01 -16.65
N TYR A 240 3.30 -5.68 -17.02
CA TYR A 240 2.75 -6.79 -16.27
C TYR A 240 3.82 -7.84 -15.97
N LEU A 241 3.85 -8.32 -14.75
CA LEU A 241 4.79 -9.33 -14.30
C LEU A 241 4.08 -10.60 -13.80
N PHE A 242 3.18 -10.46 -12.83
CA PHE A 242 2.36 -11.54 -12.30
C PHE A 242 1.08 -10.96 -11.67
N HIS A 243 0.17 -11.84 -11.26
CA HIS A 243 -0.97 -11.47 -10.43
C HIS A 243 -0.95 -12.25 -9.12
N ALA A 244 -1.57 -11.66 -8.09
CA ALA A 244 -1.78 -12.33 -6.82
C ALA A 244 -3.15 -11.95 -6.25
N GLU A 245 -3.81 -12.91 -5.61
CA GLU A 245 -5.06 -12.68 -4.90
C GLU A 245 -4.81 -11.87 -3.63
N ALA A 246 -5.70 -10.92 -3.34
CA ALA A 246 -5.69 -10.18 -2.10
C ALA A 246 -6.82 -10.67 -1.19
N GLY A 247 -6.46 -11.38 -0.11
CA GLY A 247 -7.40 -11.87 0.88
C GLY A 247 -7.33 -11.08 2.19
N ARG A 248 -8.49 -10.56 2.62
CA ARG A 248 -8.65 -9.93 3.93
C ARG A 248 -9.78 -10.58 4.70
N ALA A 249 -9.55 -10.85 5.98
CA ALA A 249 -10.59 -11.31 6.92
C ALA A 249 -10.81 -10.22 7.98
N THR A 250 -12.06 -9.78 8.17
CA THR A 250 -12.44 -8.75 9.13
C THR A 250 -13.32 -9.36 10.22
N TYR A 251 -12.96 -9.14 11.48
CA TYR A 251 -13.75 -9.59 12.62
C TYR A 251 -15.07 -8.85 12.74
N LYS A 252 -16.19 -9.60 12.87
CA LYS A 252 -17.58 -9.11 12.99
C LYS A 252 -18.16 -9.25 14.39
N GLY A 253 -17.43 -9.80 15.33
CA GLY A 253 -17.84 -9.87 16.74
C GLY A 253 -17.90 -8.47 17.38
N LYS A 254 -18.47 -8.37 18.58
CA LYS A 254 -18.53 -7.13 19.32
C LYS A 254 -17.13 -6.59 19.58
N HIS A 255 -16.92 -5.36 19.18
CA HIS A 255 -15.70 -4.59 19.44
C HIS A 255 -16.01 -3.51 20.47
N ILE A 256 -15.04 -3.21 21.35
CA ILE A 256 -15.24 -2.29 22.50
C ILE A 256 -15.55 -0.83 22.07
N SER A 257 -15.33 -0.50 20.78
CA SER A 257 -15.62 0.83 20.22
C SER A 257 -16.99 0.99 19.60
N GLU A 258 -17.88 0.00 19.71
CA GLU A 258 -19.31 0.08 19.39
C GLU A 258 -20.09 0.27 20.73
#